data_70d54ca35cc0ad937ab863d88057edc2
#
_entry.id   70d54ca35cc0ad937ab863d88057edc2
#
_cell.length_a   1.000
_cell.length_b   1.000
_cell.length_c   1.000
_cell.angle_alpha   90.00
_cell.angle_beta   90.00
_cell.angle_gamma   90.00
#
_symmetry.space_group_name_H-M   'P 1'
#
loop_
_entity.id
_entity.type
_entity.pdbx_description
1 polymer ?
#
loop_
_entity_poly.entity_id
_entity_poly.type
_entity_poly.pdbx_seq_one_letter_code
_entity_poly.pdbx_strand_id
1 'polypeptide(L)'
;MSFVLRVLVLIIPVSLIGLFFVLLSTENEYPGADYKIFEIPDFSLSNLNGTNKISNKDLEGDYLLNVWASWCITCMVEHPYLSKLSNNGIKIVGLNYKDDRSDALAWLNKFDNPYDLIIHDFKGTLALDLGVTGAPETFLVNNGKVV
;
A
#
# COMPACT_ATOMS: atom_id res chain seq x y z
N MET A 1 -31.47 -38.36 27.91
CA MET A 1 -30.56 -37.22 27.93
C MET A 1 -30.83 -36.44 29.21
N SER A 2 -29.82 -36.31 30.09
CA SER A 2 -29.99 -35.65 31.39
C SER A 2 -30.32 -34.18 31.21
N PHE A 3 -31.05 -33.58 32.15
CA PHE A 3 -31.41 -32.16 32.16
C PHE A 3 -30.18 -31.29 31.97
N VAL A 4 -29.07 -31.62 32.63
CA VAL A 4 -27.77 -30.91 32.53
C VAL A 4 -27.24 -30.91 31.09
N LEU A 5 -27.32 -32.04 30.38
CA LEU A 5 -26.86 -32.13 28.99
C LEU A 5 -27.68 -31.26 28.03
N ARG A 6 -28.98 -31.12 28.24
CA ARG A 6 -29.86 -30.22 27.47
C ARG A 6 -29.53 -28.77 27.69
N VAL A 7 -29.23 -28.38 28.94
CA VAL A 7 -28.84 -27.03 29.29
C VAL A 7 -27.48 -26.67 28.67
N LEU A 8 -26.49 -27.56 28.72
CA LEU A 8 -25.16 -27.34 28.10
C LEU A 8 -25.24 -27.21 26.57
N VAL A 9 -26.08 -28.01 25.89
CA VAL A 9 -26.29 -27.96 24.44
C VAL A 9 -26.85 -26.59 24.00
N LEU A 10 -27.60 -25.90 24.87
CA LEU A 10 -28.13 -24.55 24.57
C LEU A 10 -27.17 -23.45 24.97
N ILE A 11 -26.51 -23.52 26.12
CA ILE A 11 -25.67 -22.47 26.66
C ILE A 11 -24.36 -22.33 25.88
N ILE A 12 -23.73 -23.45 25.46
CA ILE A 12 -22.45 -23.42 24.77
C ILE A 12 -22.54 -22.65 23.42
N PRO A 13 -23.50 -22.94 22.52
CA PRO A 13 -23.63 -22.21 21.29
C PRO A 13 -23.91 -20.70 21.50
N VAL A 14 -24.78 -20.39 22.46
CA VAL A 14 -25.12 -18.97 22.77
C VAL A 14 -23.90 -18.21 23.30
N SER A 15 -23.10 -18.82 24.18
CA SER A 15 -21.87 -18.21 24.69
C SER A 15 -20.80 -18.05 23.58
N LEU A 16 -20.68 -19.01 22.67
CA LEU A 16 -19.77 -18.90 21.51
C LEU A 16 -20.20 -17.79 20.54
N ILE A 17 -21.50 -17.65 20.28
CA ILE A 17 -22.03 -16.57 19.45
C ILE A 17 -21.77 -15.22 20.14
N GLY A 18 -22.01 -15.12 21.44
CA GLY A 18 -21.73 -13.92 22.21
C GLY A 18 -20.25 -13.55 22.21
N LEU A 19 -19.37 -14.53 22.43
CA LEU A 19 -17.91 -14.34 22.33
C LEU A 19 -17.48 -13.89 20.93
N PHE A 20 -18.01 -14.53 19.90
CA PHE A 20 -17.71 -14.16 18.50
C PHE A 20 -18.17 -12.73 18.18
N PHE A 21 -19.34 -12.33 18.67
CA PHE A 21 -19.84 -10.97 18.52
C PHE A 21 -18.99 -9.95 19.26
N VAL A 22 -18.52 -10.27 20.47
CA VAL A 22 -17.57 -9.42 21.21
C VAL A 22 -16.26 -9.28 20.48
N LEU A 23 -15.71 -10.39 19.94
CA LEU A 23 -14.46 -10.36 19.17
C LEU A 23 -14.58 -9.57 17.86
N LEU A 24 -15.74 -9.63 17.20
CA LEU A 24 -16.00 -8.81 16.00
C LEU A 24 -16.24 -7.33 16.33
N SER A 25 -16.74 -7.04 17.53
CA SER A 25 -17.02 -5.65 17.97
C SER A 25 -15.79 -4.97 18.58
N THR A 26 -14.73 -5.73 18.91
CA THR A 26 -13.43 -5.14 19.20
C THR A 26 -12.92 -4.50 17.91
N GLU A 27 -12.96 -3.18 17.84
CA GLU A 27 -12.33 -2.42 16.77
C GLU A 27 -10.84 -2.81 16.74
N ASN A 28 -10.48 -3.64 15.78
CA ASN A 28 -9.08 -3.84 15.47
C ASN A 28 -8.61 -2.51 14.87
N GLU A 29 -7.78 -1.78 15.60
CA GLU A 29 -6.96 -0.75 14.98
C GLU A 29 -6.14 -1.44 13.86
N TYR A 30 -6.59 -1.27 12.63
CA TYR A 30 -5.81 -1.74 11.49
C TYR A 30 -4.49 -0.95 11.48
N PRO A 31 -3.33 -1.61 11.50
CA PRO A 31 -2.06 -0.94 11.29
C PRO A 31 -2.17 -0.14 9.98
N GLY A 32 -2.05 1.19 10.06
CA GLY A 32 -2.23 2.09 8.91
C GLY A 32 -3.54 2.90 8.90
N ALA A 33 -4.50 2.65 9.79
CA ALA A 33 -5.69 3.49 9.94
C ALA A 33 -5.46 4.72 10.84
N ASP A 34 -4.34 4.80 11.52
CA ASP A 34 -3.91 6.01 12.22
C ASP A 34 -3.49 7.05 11.17
N TYR A 35 -4.34 8.04 10.92
CA TYR A 35 -4.05 9.22 10.11
C TYR A 35 -2.98 10.10 10.79
N LYS A 36 -1.81 9.54 11.06
CA LYS A 36 -0.68 10.28 11.57
C LYS A 36 0.04 10.91 10.39
N ILE A 37 0.03 12.23 10.34
CA ILE A 37 0.90 12.97 9.44
C ILE A 37 2.34 12.65 9.85
N PHE A 38 3.14 12.11 8.93
CA PHE A 38 4.54 11.80 9.15
C PHE A 38 5.39 12.24 7.95
N GLU A 39 6.64 12.49 8.19
CA GLU A 39 7.59 12.83 7.13
C GLU A 39 8.01 11.58 6.36
N ILE A 40 8.20 11.72 5.03
CA ILE A 40 8.77 10.62 4.24
C ILE A 40 10.16 10.30 4.80
N PRO A 41 10.44 9.04 5.14
CA PRO A 41 11.74 8.61 5.63
C PRO A 41 12.87 8.99 4.67
N ASP A 42 14.06 9.25 5.20
CA ASP A 42 15.24 9.49 4.38
C ASP A 42 15.61 8.23 3.60
N PHE A 43 15.78 8.37 2.29
CA PHE A 43 16.18 7.27 1.43
C PHE A 43 17.16 7.71 0.34
N SER A 44 17.83 6.74 -0.25
CA SER A 44 18.64 6.90 -1.47
C SER A 44 18.57 5.61 -2.27
N LEU A 45 17.61 5.53 -3.19
CA LEU A 45 17.29 4.35 -3.99
C LEU A 45 17.52 4.61 -5.49
N SER A 46 17.54 3.54 -6.28
CA SER A 46 17.74 3.67 -7.73
C SER A 46 16.48 4.21 -8.40
N ASN A 47 16.66 5.01 -9.44
CA ASN A 47 15.60 5.26 -10.40
C ASN A 47 15.35 4.01 -11.25
N LEU A 48 14.08 3.62 -11.45
CA LEU A 48 13.74 2.47 -12.28
C LEU A 48 14.19 2.67 -13.73
N ASN A 49 14.03 3.89 -14.27
CA ASN A 49 14.30 4.24 -15.67
C ASN A 49 15.77 4.63 -15.93
N GLY A 50 16.63 4.66 -14.91
CA GLY A 50 17.98 5.16 -15.05
C GLY A 50 18.97 4.55 -14.06
N THR A 51 20.20 5.06 -14.11
CA THR A 51 21.30 4.64 -13.22
C THR A 51 21.50 5.58 -12.04
N ASN A 52 20.85 6.75 -12.07
CA ASN A 52 20.91 7.75 -11.00
C ASN A 52 20.11 7.28 -9.77
N LYS A 53 20.49 7.82 -8.62
CA LYS A 53 19.74 7.63 -7.38
C LYS A 53 18.72 8.73 -7.22
N ILE A 54 17.64 8.38 -6.54
CA ILE A 54 16.57 9.27 -6.09
C ILE A 54 16.62 9.34 -4.57
N SER A 55 16.37 10.51 -4.03
CA SER A 55 16.29 10.81 -2.60
C SER A 55 15.10 11.73 -2.31
N ASN A 56 14.83 12.02 -1.05
CA ASN A 56 13.79 12.97 -0.64
C ASN A 56 13.93 14.35 -1.33
N LYS A 57 15.16 14.77 -1.66
CA LYS A 57 15.44 16.06 -2.30
C LYS A 57 14.94 16.14 -3.76
N ASP A 58 14.68 15.00 -4.36
CA ASP A 58 14.19 14.90 -5.73
C ASP A 58 12.64 14.87 -5.77
N LEU A 59 12.00 14.85 -4.60
CA LEU A 59 10.55 14.76 -4.43
C LEU A 59 10.01 16.09 -3.90
N GLU A 60 9.74 17.03 -4.81
CA GLU A 60 9.24 18.35 -4.46
C GLU A 60 7.74 18.50 -4.72
N GLY A 61 7.08 19.33 -3.88
CA GLY A 61 5.67 19.70 -4.00
C GLY A 61 4.72 18.58 -3.56
N ASP A 62 3.52 18.65 -4.10
CA ASP A 62 2.43 17.71 -3.77
C ASP A 62 2.34 16.62 -4.84
N TYR A 63 2.20 15.37 -4.42
CA TYR A 63 2.09 14.23 -5.32
C TYR A 63 1.40 13.04 -4.65
N LEU A 64 0.95 12.10 -5.48
CA LEU A 64 0.56 10.77 -5.02
C LEU A 64 1.78 9.85 -5.06
N LEU A 65 2.09 9.18 -3.96
CA LEU A 65 3.09 8.11 -3.90
C LEU A 65 2.36 6.77 -3.99
N ASN A 66 2.45 6.12 -5.14
CA ASN A 66 1.77 4.85 -5.39
C ASN A 66 2.77 3.70 -5.31
N VAL A 67 2.51 2.76 -4.41
CA VAL A 67 3.27 1.51 -4.24
C VAL A 67 2.72 0.45 -5.18
N TRP A 68 3.57 -0.09 -6.04
CA TRP A 68 3.16 -1.03 -7.08
C TRP A 68 4.25 -2.06 -7.40
N ALA A 69 3.88 -3.11 -8.11
CA ALA A 69 4.81 -4.10 -8.65
C ALA A 69 4.24 -4.79 -9.89
N SER A 70 5.10 -5.34 -10.74
CA SER A 70 4.70 -6.07 -11.95
C SER A 70 3.93 -7.37 -11.63
N TRP A 71 4.26 -8.01 -10.50
CA TRP A 71 3.61 -9.22 -10.01
C TRP A 71 2.25 -8.97 -9.31
N CYS A 72 1.86 -7.70 -9.10
CA CYS A 72 0.67 -7.30 -8.36
C CYS A 72 -0.57 -7.25 -9.28
N ILE A 73 -1.46 -8.20 -9.16
CA ILE A 73 -2.69 -8.28 -9.99
C ILE A 73 -3.63 -7.10 -9.72
N THR A 74 -3.78 -6.70 -8.46
CA THR A 74 -4.64 -5.58 -8.06
C THR A 74 -4.10 -4.24 -8.52
N CYS A 75 -2.77 -4.09 -8.67
CA CYS A 75 -2.14 -2.91 -9.26
C CYS A 75 -2.57 -2.74 -10.72
N MET A 76 -2.75 -3.84 -11.46
CA MET A 76 -3.25 -3.78 -12.84
C MET A 76 -4.70 -3.27 -12.92
N VAL A 77 -5.52 -3.53 -11.90
CA VAL A 77 -6.91 -3.07 -11.85
C VAL A 77 -7.00 -1.56 -11.59
N GLU A 78 -6.13 -1.01 -10.72
CA GLU A 78 -6.12 0.43 -10.42
C GLU A 78 -5.39 1.27 -11.48
N HIS A 79 -4.48 0.67 -12.24
CA HIS A 79 -3.60 1.37 -13.19
C HIS A 79 -4.30 2.32 -14.16
N PRO A 80 -5.46 1.98 -14.79
CA PRO A 80 -6.20 2.90 -15.64
C PRO A 80 -6.67 4.17 -14.92
N TYR A 81 -6.91 4.10 -13.62
CA TYR A 81 -7.31 5.26 -12.82
C TYR A 81 -6.11 6.17 -12.54
N LEU A 82 -4.94 5.58 -12.27
CA LEU A 82 -3.68 6.34 -12.13
C LEU A 82 -3.34 7.05 -13.45
N SER A 83 -3.44 6.37 -14.59
CA SER A 83 -3.23 6.98 -15.91
C SER A 83 -4.20 8.14 -16.16
N LYS A 84 -5.45 8.01 -15.74
CA LYS A 84 -6.42 9.11 -15.85
C LYS A 84 -6.07 10.29 -14.93
N LEU A 85 -5.59 10.05 -13.72
CA LEU A 85 -5.15 11.10 -12.80
C LEU A 85 -3.93 11.83 -13.35
N SER A 86 -2.92 11.10 -13.83
CA SER A 86 -1.73 11.65 -14.46
C SER A 86 -2.08 12.51 -15.69
N ASN A 87 -2.96 12.04 -16.57
CA ASN A 87 -3.45 12.79 -17.71
C ASN A 87 -4.23 14.07 -17.35
N ASN A 88 -4.76 14.14 -16.13
CA ASN A 88 -5.40 15.36 -15.58
C ASN A 88 -4.39 16.27 -14.84
N GLY A 89 -3.10 16.01 -14.94
CA GLY A 89 -2.04 16.83 -14.36
C GLY A 89 -1.73 16.55 -12.89
N ILE A 90 -2.22 15.45 -12.34
CA ILE A 90 -1.84 15.01 -10.98
C ILE A 90 -0.46 14.34 -11.07
N LYS A 91 0.51 14.88 -10.33
CA LYS A 91 1.85 14.30 -10.21
C LYS A 91 1.78 12.99 -9.45
N ILE A 92 2.34 11.93 -10.04
CA ILE A 92 2.37 10.59 -9.42
C ILE A 92 3.80 10.08 -9.40
N VAL A 93 4.28 9.71 -8.21
CA VAL A 93 5.56 9.04 -7.99
C VAL A 93 5.29 7.56 -7.75
N GLY A 94 5.90 6.70 -8.54
CA GLY A 94 5.81 5.25 -8.37
C GLY A 94 6.87 4.75 -7.39
N LEU A 95 6.48 3.97 -6.40
CA LEU A 95 7.38 3.17 -5.57
C LEU A 95 7.27 1.71 -6.02
N ASN A 96 8.20 1.28 -6.86
CA ASN A 96 8.24 -0.10 -7.36
C ASN A 96 8.81 -1.02 -6.28
N TYR A 97 7.95 -1.86 -5.70
CA TYR A 97 8.17 -2.60 -4.46
C TYR A 97 8.52 -4.06 -4.71
N LYS A 98 9.70 -4.48 -4.25
CA LYS A 98 10.18 -5.88 -4.32
C LYS A 98 9.96 -6.54 -5.68
N ASP A 99 10.42 -5.86 -6.72
CA ASP A 99 10.18 -6.24 -8.11
C ASP A 99 11.49 -6.25 -8.90
N ASP A 100 11.59 -7.11 -9.90
CA ASP A 100 12.72 -7.09 -10.81
C ASP A 100 12.58 -5.93 -11.79
N ARG A 101 13.69 -5.21 -12.00
CA ARG A 101 13.72 -4.04 -12.90
C ARG A 101 13.24 -4.36 -14.31
N SER A 102 13.64 -5.50 -14.86
CA SER A 102 13.23 -5.95 -16.20
C SER A 102 11.73 -6.17 -16.30
N ASP A 103 11.15 -6.78 -15.27
CA ASP A 103 9.73 -7.11 -15.24
C ASP A 103 8.88 -5.85 -15.04
N ALA A 104 9.32 -4.95 -14.14
CA ALA A 104 8.70 -3.66 -13.94
C ALA A 104 8.69 -2.81 -15.23
N LEU A 105 9.82 -2.75 -15.95
CA LEU A 105 9.91 -2.02 -17.21
C LEU A 105 9.06 -2.66 -18.32
N ALA A 106 9.04 -3.98 -18.42
CA ALA A 106 8.18 -4.70 -19.37
C ALA A 106 6.70 -4.47 -19.09
N TRP A 107 6.33 -4.43 -17.81
CA TRP A 107 4.97 -4.14 -17.37
C TRP A 107 4.53 -2.73 -17.77
N LEU A 108 5.34 -1.69 -17.50
CA LEU A 108 5.06 -0.30 -17.89
C LEU A 108 4.97 -0.12 -19.41
N ASN A 109 5.84 -0.81 -20.18
CA ASN A 109 5.76 -0.79 -21.64
C ASN A 109 4.46 -1.41 -22.18
N LYS A 110 3.87 -2.34 -21.45
CA LYS A 110 2.62 -3.01 -21.84
C LYS A 110 1.36 -2.21 -21.46
N PHE A 111 1.37 -1.55 -20.30
CA PHE A 111 0.18 -0.96 -19.69
C PHE A 111 0.21 0.57 -19.61
N ASP A 112 1.24 1.20 -20.21
CA ASP A 112 1.51 2.63 -20.11
C ASP A 112 2.19 3.04 -18.78
N ASN A 113 2.72 4.27 -18.73
CA ASN A 113 3.46 4.78 -17.57
C ASN A 113 2.82 6.07 -17.03
N PRO A 114 2.06 6.01 -15.92
CA PRO A 114 1.43 7.18 -15.31
C PRO A 114 2.37 7.97 -14.39
N TYR A 115 3.60 7.52 -14.17
CA TYR A 115 4.51 8.05 -13.16
C TYR A 115 5.47 9.08 -13.73
N ASP A 116 5.60 10.23 -13.06
CA ASP A 116 6.62 11.25 -13.35
C ASP A 116 8.03 10.77 -12.96
N LEU A 117 8.10 10.00 -11.88
CA LEU A 117 9.32 9.44 -11.33
C LEU A 117 9.04 8.07 -10.74
N ILE A 118 10.00 7.13 -10.86
CA ILE A 118 9.82 5.79 -10.29
C ILE A 118 11.02 5.41 -9.44
N ILE A 119 10.77 5.23 -8.15
CA ILE A 119 11.73 4.74 -7.16
C ILE A 119 11.73 3.22 -7.22
N HIS A 120 12.88 2.59 -7.46
CA HIS A 120 13.03 1.14 -7.47
C HIS A 120 13.48 0.65 -6.10
N ASP A 121 12.53 0.21 -5.28
CA ASP A 121 12.76 -0.34 -3.94
C ASP A 121 12.80 -1.88 -3.99
N PHE A 122 13.85 -2.41 -4.62
CA PHE A 122 14.04 -3.85 -4.81
C PHE A 122 14.01 -4.63 -3.49
N LYS A 123 14.54 -4.05 -2.41
CA LYS A 123 14.54 -4.68 -1.08
C LYS A 123 13.27 -4.42 -0.28
N GLY A 124 12.46 -3.45 -0.67
CA GLY A 124 11.27 -3.03 0.06
C GLY A 124 11.57 -2.26 1.34
N THR A 125 12.74 -1.61 1.42
CA THR A 125 13.18 -0.90 2.61
C THR A 125 12.38 0.37 2.84
N LEU A 126 12.22 1.20 1.81
CA LEU A 126 11.43 2.42 1.90
C LEU A 126 9.94 2.11 2.13
N ALA A 127 9.41 1.11 1.43
CA ALA A 127 8.03 0.67 1.66
C ALA A 127 7.80 0.23 3.11
N LEU A 128 8.74 -0.51 3.70
CA LEU A 128 8.67 -0.92 5.11
C LEU A 128 8.70 0.30 6.05
N ASP A 129 9.60 1.25 5.82
CA ASP A 129 9.73 2.47 6.63
C ASP A 129 8.49 3.38 6.53
N LEU A 130 7.77 3.33 5.41
CA LEU A 130 6.46 4.00 5.21
C LEU A 130 5.30 3.24 5.87
N GLY A 131 5.52 2.04 6.40
CA GLY A 131 4.48 1.20 6.99
C GLY A 131 3.61 0.48 5.96
N VAL A 132 4.07 0.35 4.72
CA VAL A 132 3.37 -0.39 3.65
C VAL A 132 3.18 -1.84 4.05
N THR A 133 1.95 -2.31 3.96
CA THR A 133 1.57 -3.70 4.26
C THR A 133 1.54 -4.58 3.02
N GLY A 134 1.39 -3.98 1.85
CA GLY A 134 1.37 -4.67 0.55
C GLY A 134 1.18 -3.70 -0.61
N ALA A 135 1.13 -4.24 -1.84
CA ALA A 135 0.80 -3.47 -3.02
C ALA A 135 -0.61 -3.88 -3.53
N PRO A 136 -1.42 -2.94 -4.04
CA PRO A 136 -1.15 -1.51 -4.15
C PRO A 136 -1.49 -0.74 -2.86
N GLU A 137 -0.75 0.32 -2.58
CA GLU A 137 -1.11 1.35 -1.60
C GLU A 137 -0.79 2.72 -2.19
N THR A 138 -1.60 3.74 -1.88
CA THR A 138 -1.37 5.10 -2.37
C THR A 138 -1.42 6.10 -1.22
N PHE A 139 -0.37 6.89 -1.09
CA PHE A 139 -0.23 7.95 -0.11
C PHE A 139 -0.39 9.31 -0.78
N LEU A 140 -1.13 10.21 -0.14
CA LEU A 140 -1.08 11.63 -0.50
C LEU A 140 0.10 12.28 0.22
N VAL A 141 0.98 12.89 -0.55
CA VAL A 141 2.14 13.60 -0.02
C VAL A 141 1.98 15.09 -0.27
N ASN A 142 2.11 15.86 0.79
CA ASN A 142 2.10 17.32 0.75
C ASN A 142 3.40 17.85 1.34
N ASN A 143 4.24 18.50 0.52
CA ASN A 143 5.52 19.07 0.93
C ASN A 143 6.39 18.12 1.77
N GLY A 144 6.55 16.87 1.32
CA GLY A 144 7.39 15.86 1.97
C GLY A 144 6.75 15.14 3.17
N LYS A 145 5.47 15.39 3.44
CA LYS A 145 4.70 14.72 4.51
C LYS A 145 3.57 13.90 3.92
N VAL A 146 3.43 12.69 4.40
CA VAL A 146 2.24 11.88 4.17
C VAL A 146 1.11 12.45 5.02
N VAL A 147 -0.06 12.70 4.39
CA VAL A 147 -1.22 13.34 5.00
C VAL A 147 -2.48 12.52 4.82
#